data_d8aadb00219dc8ac13cf533122f9e346
#
_entry.id   d8aadb00219dc8ac13cf533122f9e346
#
_cell.length_a   1.000
_cell.length_b   1.000
_cell.length_c   1.000
_cell.angle_alpha   90.00
_cell.angle_beta   90.00
_cell.angle_gamma   90.00
#
_symmetry.space_group_name_H-M   'P 1'
#
loop_
_entity.id
_entity.type
_entity.pdbx_description
1 polymer ?
#
loop_
_entity_poly.entity_id
_entity_poly.type
_entity_poly.pdbx_seq_one_letter_code
_entity_poly.pdbx_strand_id
1 'polypeptide(L)'
;MARKGFHLPLGRKWIYLILVGLLCLVLFLVFGLPRLLGPSLSKSQQEWREFTKDDPLGYPLEVVSHGFRMTRAYQRETPSSSAGQSRSINVLEWEWKIAVKNKSWRDLEVYAHYALVDKERLMVDLDSTILQKPAPSGETVEIIHQTEMFYEDLPRVATGVWEISWEEGKAVRHSRRKGF
;
A
#
# COMPACT_ATOMS: atom_id res chain seq x y z
N MET A 1 53.34 -46.49 1.93
CA MET A 1 52.60 -45.53 1.07
C MET A 1 52.38 -44.26 1.88
N ALA A 2 53.20 -43.22 1.64
CA ALA A 2 53.13 -41.96 2.39
C ALA A 2 52.22 -40.99 1.64
N ARG A 3 51.10 -40.55 2.29
CA ARG A 3 50.23 -39.46 1.79
C ARG A 3 50.96 -38.14 1.94
N LYS A 4 51.40 -37.56 0.81
CA LYS A 4 51.89 -36.18 0.74
C LYS A 4 50.71 -35.23 1.02
N GLY A 5 50.71 -34.60 2.22
CA GLY A 5 49.81 -33.53 2.52
C GLY A 5 50.15 -32.30 1.67
N PHE A 6 49.18 -31.82 0.91
CA PHE A 6 49.27 -30.58 0.13
C PHE A 6 49.17 -29.39 1.11
N HIS A 7 50.29 -28.87 1.58
CA HIS A 7 50.34 -27.59 2.27
C HIS A 7 50.54 -26.47 1.24
N LEU A 8 49.45 -25.80 0.89
CA LEU A 8 49.51 -24.53 0.19
C LEU A 8 49.92 -23.45 1.20
N PRO A 9 51.08 -22.83 1.08
CA PRO A 9 51.45 -21.68 1.91
C PRO A 9 50.62 -20.49 1.41
N LEU A 10 49.45 -20.29 1.97
CA LEU A 10 48.70 -19.04 1.75
C LEU A 10 49.49 -17.92 2.43
N GLY A 11 50.32 -17.22 1.64
CA GLY A 11 51.02 -16.03 2.13
C GLY A 11 50.02 -15.01 2.65
N ARG A 12 50.37 -14.22 3.68
CA ARG A 12 49.50 -13.21 4.33
C ARG A 12 48.74 -12.33 3.32
N LYS A 13 49.30 -12.06 2.16
CA LYS A 13 48.66 -11.29 1.06
C LYS A 13 47.40 -11.95 0.52
N TRP A 14 47.37 -13.28 0.39
CA TRP A 14 46.19 -14.02 -0.08
C TRP A 14 45.05 -14.03 0.94
N ILE A 15 45.39 -14.06 2.22
CA ILE A 15 44.38 -13.96 3.31
C ILE A 15 43.70 -12.60 3.26
N TYR A 16 44.44 -11.50 3.05
CA TYR A 16 43.83 -10.17 2.91
C TYR A 16 42.96 -10.06 1.67
N LEU A 17 43.36 -10.62 0.53
CA LEU A 17 42.57 -10.63 -0.71
C LEU A 17 41.24 -11.40 -0.51
N ILE A 18 41.27 -12.54 0.17
CA ILE A 18 40.07 -13.32 0.48
C ILE A 18 39.16 -12.54 1.42
N LEU A 19 39.69 -11.91 2.49
CA LEU A 19 38.90 -11.10 3.43
C LEU A 19 38.28 -9.89 2.75
N VAL A 20 38.99 -9.17 1.91
CA VAL A 20 38.46 -8.03 1.15
C VAL A 20 37.38 -8.51 0.16
N GLY A 21 37.64 -9.61 -0.56
CA GLY A 21 36.63 -10.19 -1.47
C GLY A 21 35.35 -10.59 -0.74
N LEU A 22 35.45 -11.19 0.44
CA LEU A 22 34.33 -11.60 1.26
C LEU A 22 33.57 -10.39 1.81
N LEU A 23 34.28 -9.34 2.22
CA LEU A 23 33.68 -8.08 2.64
C LEU A 23 32.93 -7.40 1.49
N CYS A 24 33.53 -7.33 0.29
CA CYS A 24 32.85 -6.80 -0.90
C CYS A 24 31.59 -7.61 -1.26
N LEU A 25 31.69 -8.94 -1.17
CA LEU A 25 30.50 -9.82 -1.40
C LEU A 25 29.40 -9.55 -0.39
N VAL A 26 29.72 -9.44 0.89
CA VAL A 26 28.75 -9.13 1.94
C VAL A 26 28.10 -7.76 1.71
N LEU A 27 28.92 -6.74 1.39
CA LEU A 27 28.40 -5.41 1.07
C LEU A 27 27.51 -5.43 -0.18
N PHE A 28 27.88 -6.18 -1.20
CA PHE A 28 27.04 -6.36 -2.39
C PHE A 28 25.74 -7.07 -2.07
N LEU A 29 25.75 -8.14 -1.26
CA LEU A 29 24.54 -8.86 -0.85
C LEU A 29 23.61 -7.99 0.01
N VAL A 30 24.17 -7.17 0.90
CA VAL A 30 23.37 -6.34 1.82
C VAL A 30 22.84 -5.07 1.14
N PHE A 31 23.63 -4.41 0.32
CA PHE A 31 23.28 -3.10 -0.25
C PHE A 31 23.02 -3.12 -1.76
N GLY A 32 23.63 -4.04 -2.50
CA GLY A 32 23.49 -4.11 -3.96
C GLY A 32 22.30 -4.95 -4.40
N LEU A 33 22.13 -6.13 -3.82
CA LEU A 33 21.09 -7.06 -4.20
C LEU A 33 19.66 -6.49 -4.00
N PRO A 34 19.32 -5.85 -2.86
CA PRO A 34 18.00 -5.25 -2.69
C PRO A 34 17.70 -4.14 -3.69
N ARG A 35 18.71 -3.38 -4.12
CA ARG A 35 18.54 -2.34 -5.15
C ARG A 35 18.33 -2.90 -6.55
N LEU A 36 18.90 -4.07 -6.86
CA LEU A 36 18.72 -4.73 -8.15
C LEU A 36 17.39 -5.46 -8.27
N LEU A 37 16.86 -5.99 -7.15
CA LEU A 37 15.62 -6.75 -7.14
C LEU A 37 14.39 -5.85 -7.15
N GLY A 38 14.54 -4.55 -6.84
CA GLY A 38 13.41 -3.60 -6.73
C GLY A 38 12.52 -3.84 -5.52
N PRO A 39 11.46 -3.04 -5.37
CA PRO A 39 10.49 -3.19 -4.28
C PRO A 39 9.66 -4.46 -4.45
N SER A 40 9.46 -5.20 -3.37
CA SER A 40 8.66 -6.42 -3.36
C SER A 40 7.66 -6.44 -2.20
N LEU A 41 6.52 -7.09 -2.41
CA LEU A 41 5.48 -7.26 -1.40
C LEU A 41 5.48 -8.68 -0.85
N SER A 42 5.32 -8.82 0.46
CA SER A 42 5.05 -10.11 1.08
C SER A 42 3.61 -10.55 0.79
N LYS A 43 3.32 -11.86 0.91
CA LYS A 43 1.97 -12.39 0.74
C LYS A 43 0.97 -11.74 1.69
N SER A 44 1.35 -11.52 2.96
CA SER A 44 0.47 -10.89 3.95
C SER A 44 0.14 -9.42 3.63
N GLN A 45 0.98 -8.73 2.87
CA GLN A 45 0.69 -7.37 2.40
C GLN A 45 -0.28 -7.35 1.21
N GLN A 46 -0.31 -8.43 0.42
CA GLN A 46 -1.22 -8.59 -0.71
C GLN A 46 -2.60 -9.12 -0.30
N GLU A 47 -2.74 -9.63 0.92
CA GLU A 47 -4.02 -10.05 1.46
C GLU A 47 -4.86 -8.84 1.90
N TRP A 48 -6.20 -8.99 1.78
CA TRP A 48 -7.11 -7.96 2.26
C TRP A 48 -7.01 -7.80 3.78
N ARG A 49 -6.77 -6.57 4.22
CA ARG A 49 -6.96 -6.18 5.62
C ARG A 49 -8.37 -5.65 5.75
N GLU A 50 -9.29 -6.53 6.12
CA GLU A 50 -10.70 -6.18 6.28
C GLU A 50 -10.99 -5.75 7.71
N PHE A 51 -11.82 -4.71 7.81
CA PHE A 51 -12.34 -4.20 9.07
C PHE A 51 -13.86 -4.34 9.02
N THR A 52 -14.38 -5.21 9.86
CA THR A 52 -15.83 -5.39 10.00
C THR A 52 -16.36 -4.51 11.10
N LYS A 53 -17.44 -3.82 10.79
CA LYS A 53 -18.48 -3.34 11.68
C LYS A 53 -18.06 -2.72 13.03
N ASP A 54 -17.47 -1.52 13.02
CA ASP A 54 -17.29 -0.79 14.28
C ASP A 54 -18.01 0.56 14.35
N ASP A 55 -18.78 0.91 13.31
CA ASP A 55 -19.51 2.16 13.35
C ASP A 55 -20.82 2.02 12.57
N PRO A 56 -21.98 1.92 13.25
CA PRO A 56 -23.22 2.09 12.57
C PRO A 56 -23.28 3.55 12.11
N LEU A 57 -22.95 3.79 10.84
CA LEU A 57 -23.55 4.94 10.18
C LEU A 57 -25.04 4.83 10.49
N GLY A 58 -25.58 5.79 11.22
CA GLY A 58 -27.02 5.82 11.41
C GLY A 58 -27.72 5.84 10.05
N TYR A 59 -29.03 5.66 10.05
CA TYR A 59 -29.87 5.90 8.88
C TYR A 59 -29.39 7.12 8.07
N PRO A 60 -29.29 7.06 6.71
CA PRO A 60 -29.84 6.01 5.84
C PRO A 60 -28.85 4.91 5.42
N LEU A 61 -27.55 5.04 5.71
CA LEU A 61 -26.51 4.13 5.26
C LEU A 61 -25.86 3.38 6.41
N GLU A 62 -25.43 2.15 6.16
CA GLU A 62 -24.58 1.35 7.04
C GLU A 62 -23.33 0.90 6.28
N VAL A 63 -22.15 1.14 6.83
CA VAL A 63 -20.93 0.51 6.36
C VAL A 63 -20.87 -0.91 6.91
N VAL A 64 -20.98 -1.89 6.01
CA VAL A 64 -20.96 -3.32 6.36
C VAL A 64 -19.55 -3.80 6.60
N SER A 65 -18.63 -3.41 5.70
CA SER A 65 -17.21 -3.71 5.81
C SER A 65 -16.40 -2.70 5.00
N HIS A 66 -15.15 -2.54 5.36
CA HIS A 66 -14.17 -1.84 4.56
C HIS A 66 -12.80 -2.50 4.69
N GLY A 67 -11.91 -2.24 3.76
CA GLY A 67 -10.58 -2.82 3.82
C GLY A 67 -9.69 -2.29 2.71
N PHE A 68 -8.42 -2.65 2.79
CA PHE A 68 -7.42 -2.37 1.79
C PHE A 68 -6.42 -3.52 1.64
N ARG A 69 -5.73 -3.55 0.52
CA ARG A 69 -4.59 -4.43 0.26
C ARG A 69 -3.56 -3.74 -0.62
N MET A 70 -2.33 -4.20 -0.56
CA MET A 70 -1.28 -3.81 -1.49
C MET A 70 -1.31 -4.77 -2.68
N THR A 71 -1.32 -4.24 -3.90
CA THR A 71 -1.48 -5.07 -5.10
C THR A 71 -0.17 -5.28 -5.82
N ARG A 72 0.65 -4.23 -5.95
CA ARG A 72 1.89 -4.28 -6.71
C ARG A 72 2.89 -3.25 -6.22
N ALA A 73 4.17 -3.60 -6.26
CA ALA A 73 5.27 -2.66 -6.06
C ALA A 73 6.18 -2.67 -7.30
N TYR A 74 6.61 -1.47 -7.76
CA TYR A 74 7.45 -1.34 -8.94
C TYR A 74 8.24 -0.03 -8.93
N GLN A 75 9.20 0.07 -9.83
CA GLN A 75 9.95 1.29 -10.06
C GLN A 75 9.39 2.06 -11.24
N ARG A 76 9.24 3.37 -11.06
CA ARG A 76 8.85 4.29 -12.14
C ARG A 76 9.97 5.31 -12.35
N GLU A 77 10.33 5.52 -13.60
CA GLU A 77 11.21 6.62 -13.98
C GLU A 77 10.40 7.91 -14.08
N THR A 78 10.84 8.94 -13.40
CA THR A 78 10.26 10.28 -13.50
C THR A 78 11.29 11.22 -14.14
N PRO A 79 10.86 12.06 -15.10
CA PRO A 79 11.75 13.07 -15.66
C PRO A 79 12.21 14.02 -14.55
N SER A 80 13.50 14.20 -14.41
CA SER A 80 14.05 15.24 -13.52
C SER A 80 14.03 16.58 -14.26
N SER A 81 13.66 17.64 -13.56
CA SER A 81 13.67 19.03 -14.09
C SER A 81 15.07 19.56 -14.39
N SER A 82 16.14 18.86 -13.98
CA SER A 82 17.52 19.24 -14.23
C SER A 82 18.15 18.33 -15.28
N ALA A 83 18.41 18.93 -16.46
CA ALA A 83 19.35 18.45 -17.48
C ALA A 83 19.29 16.93 -17.81
N GLY A 84 18.12 16.42 -18.23
CA GLY A 84 18.05 15.10 -18.89
C GLY A 84 18.30 13.87 -17.99
N GLN A 85 18.32 14.04 -16.67
CA GLN A 85 18.46 12.92 -15.73
C GLN A 85 17.05 12.40 -15.37
N SER A 86 16.83 11.09 -15.50
CA SER A 86 15.65 10.43 -14.93
C SER A 86 15.94 10.05 -13.47
N ARG A 87 14.96 10.22 -12.60
CA ARG A 87 14.97 9.71 -11.24
C ARG A 87 14.05 8.50 -11.14
N SER A 88 14.58 7.40 -10.65
CA SER A 88 13.76 6.24 -10.31
C SER A 88 13.12 6.42 -8.93
N ILE A 89 11.82 6.24 -8.85
CA ILE A 89 11.05 6.22 -7.60
C ILE A 89 10.39 4.85 -7.44
N ASN A 90 10.31 4.37 -6.21
CA ASN A 90 9.58 3.15 -5.89
C ASN A 90 8.12 3.50 -5.63
N VAL A 91 7.23 2.86 -6.37
CA VAL A 91 5.78 3.07 -6.32
C VAL A 91 5.11 1.82 -5.80
N LEU A 92 4.09 2.00 -5.01
CA LEU A 92 3.22 0.97 -4.47
C LEU A 92 1.79 1.23 -4.93
N GLU A 93 1.21 0.28 -5.65
CA GLU A 93 -0.22 0.25 -5.93
C GLU A 93 -0.95 -0.38 -4.75
N TRP A 94 -2.04 0.23 -4.34
CA TRP A 94 -2.93 -0.31 -3.33
C TRP A 94 -4.38 -0.17 -3.76
N GLU A 95 -5.20 -1.07 -3.27
CA GLU A 95 -6.61 -1.14 -3.58
C GLU A 95 -7.41 -1.10 -2.28
N TRP A 96 -8.52 -0.38 -2.28
CA TRP A 96 -9.44 -0.33 -1.17
C TRP A 96 -10.85 -0.71 -1.61
N LYS A 97 -11.65 -1.14 -0.65
CA LYS A 97 -13.07 -1.41 -0.84
C LYS A 97 -13.87 -0.96 0.36
N ILE A 98 -15.11 -0.54 0.10
CA ILE A 98 -16.11 -0.25 1.11
C ILE A 98 -17.42 -0.88 0.67
N ALA A 99 -18.03 -1.69 1.53
CA ALA A 99 -19.37 -2.23 1.32
C ALA A 99 -20.37 -1.39 2.13
N VAL A 100 -21.32 -0.77 1.45
CA VAL A 100 -22.33 0.13 2.03
C VAL A 100 -23.71 -0.43 1.78
N LYS A 101 -24.51 -0.58 2.83
CA LYS A 101 -25.93 -0.95 2.77
C LYS A 101 -26.80 0.29 2.84
N ASN A 102 -27.69 0.45 1.85
CA ASN A 102 -28.73 1.45 1.87
C ASN A 102 -29.92 0.93 2.68
N LYS A 103 -30.18 1.53 3.83
CA LYS A 103 -31.32 1.19 4.71
C LYS A 103 -32.55 2.06 4.46
N SER A 104 -32.45 3.03 3.56
CA SER A 104 -33.56 3.88 3.21
C SER A 104 -34.53 3.18 2.25
N TRP A 105 -35.71 3.72 2.14
CA TRP A 105 -36.69 3.30 1.15
C TRP A 105 -36.51 3.96 -0.23
N ARG A 106 -35.46 4.77 -0.39
CA ARG A 106 -35.10 5.48 -1.62
C ARG A 106 -33.77 5.01 -2.13
N ASP A 107 -33.57 5.11 -3.45
CA ASP A 107 -32.27 4.98 -4.07
C ASP A 107 -31.39 6.19 -3.72
N LEU A 108 -30.14 5.94 -3.42
CA LEU A 108 -29.15 6.96 -3.06
C LEU A 108 -27.99 6.92 -4.04
N GLU A 109 -27.36 8.08 -4.26
CA GLU A 109 -26.03 8.15 -4.86
C GLU A 109 -25.02 8.24 -3.72
N VAL A 110 -24.10 7.28 -3.66
CA VAL A 110 -23.08 7.18 -2.61
C VAL A 110 -21.73 7.59 -3.17
N TYR A 111 -21.04 8.44 -2.45
CA TYR A 111 -19.69 8.91 -2.75
C TYR A 111 -18.75 8.44 -1.63
N ALA A 112 -17.60 7.90 -2.00
CA ALA A 112 -16.63 7.39 -1.03
C ALA A 112 -15.23 7.93 -1.29
N HIS A 113 -14.53 8.22 -0.19
CA HIS A 113 -13.09 8.46 -0.15
C HIS A 113 -12.45 7.49 0.83
N TYR A 114 -11.18 7.17 0.58
CA TYR A 114 -10.42 6.31 1.46
C TYR A 114 -9.00 6.86 1.66
N ALA A 115 -8.51 6.76 2.89
CA ALA A 115 -7.14 7.14 3.23
C ALA A 115 -6.47 6.08 4.08
N LEU A 116 -5.16 5.99 3.96
CA LEU A 116 -4.30 5.20 4.83
C LEU A 116 -3.71 6.10 5.91
N VAL A 117 -3.72 5.63 7.15
CA VAL A 117 -3.19 6.37 8.29
C VAL A 117 -2.21 5.51 9.09
N ASP A 118 -1.33 6.16 9.82
CA ASP A 118 -0.39 5.55 10.75
C ASP A 118 -1.04 5.24 12.13
N LYS A 119 -0.22 4.82 13.09
CA LYS A 119 -0.67 4.49 14.44
C LYS A 119 -1.17 5.70 15.23
N GLU A 120 -0.65 6.87 14.92
CA GLU A 120 -1.04 8.16 15.50
C GLU A 120 -2.24 8.78 14.79
N ARG A 121 -2.81 8.08 13.79
CA ARG A 121 -3.89 8.53 12.90
C ARG A 121 -3.50 9.70 11.99
N LEU A 122 -2.21 9.89 11.75
CA LEU A 122 -1.75 10.84 10.75
C LEU A 122 -1.87 10.22 9.36
N MET A 123 -2.29 11.04 8.40
CA MET A 123 -2.45 10.61 7.01
C MET A 123 -1.11 10.17 6.41
N VAL A 124 -1.07 8.96 5.90
CA VAL A 124 0.05 8.40 5.13
C VAL A 124 -0.20 8.62 3.65
N ASP A 125 -1.41 8.28 3.20
CA ASP A 125 -1.82 8.46 1.82
C ASP A 125 -3.33 8.67 1.73
N LEU A 126 -3.77 9.43 0.75
CA LEU A 126 -5.18 9.73 0.47
C LEU A 126 -5.47 9.43 -1.00
N ASP A 127 -6.43 8.54 -1.23
CA ASP A 127 -7.03 8.48 -2.55
C ASP A 127 -7.92 9.71 -2.76
N SER A 128 -7.43 10.63 -3.58
CA SER A 128 -8.13 11.88 -3.91
C SER A 128 -9.34 11.67 -4.84
N THR A 129 -9.53 10.46 -5.34
CA THR A 129 -10.64 10.14 -6.25
C THR A 129 -11.92 9.98 -5.46
N ILE A 130 -12.95 10.73 -5.87
CA ILE A 130 -14.30 10.56 -5.35
C ILE A 130 -15.00 9.52 -6.23
N LEU A 131 -15.29 8.36 -5.68
CA LEU A 131 -16.04 7.34 -6.39
C LEU A 131 -17.52 7.48 -6.09
N GLN A 132 -18.31 7.57 -7.15
CA GLN A 132 -19.77 7.62 -7.11
C GLN A 132 -20.34 6.27 -7.51
N LYS A 133 -21.31 5.79 -6.74
CA LYS A 133 -22.04 4.55 -7.04
C LYS A 133 -23.51 4.65 -6.63
N PRO A 134 -24.44 4.25 -7.49
CA PRO A 134 -25.84 4.13 -7.11
C PRO A 134 -26.01 3.00 -6.09
N ALA A 135 -26.75 3.27 -5.03
CA ALA A 135 -27.12 2.34 -3.97
C ALA A 135 -28.64 2.19 -3.92
N PRO A 136 -29.22 1.19 -4.59
CA PRO A 136 -30.66 0.95 -4.57
C PRO A 136 -31.17 0.71 -3.16
N SER A 137 -32.45 1.03 -2.95
CA SER A 137 -33.12 0.84 -1.66
C SER A 137 -33.00 -0.59 -1.15
N GLY A 138 -32.52 -0.76 0.09
CA GLY A 138 -32.37 -2.05 0.75
C GLY A 138 -31.15 -2.87 0.32
N GLU A 139 -30.42 -2.47 -0.73
CA GLU A 139 -29.29 -3.21 -1.27
C GLU A 139 -27.97 -2.84 -0.60
N THR A 140 -26.99 -3.75 -0.73
CA THR A 140 -25.59 -3.50 -0.39
C THR A 140 -24.80 -3.31 -1.66
N VAL A 141 -24.06 -2.21 -1.76
CA VAL A 141 -23.15 -1.92 -2.87
C VAL A 141 -21.71 -1.90 -2.40
N GLU A 142 -20.83 -2.42 -3.23
CA GLU A 142 -19.40 -2.40 -2.96
C GLU A 142 -18.74 -1.38 -3.88
N ILE A 143 -17.96 -0.47 -3.30
CA ILE A 143 -17.14 0.52 -3.99
C ILE A 143 -15.71 0.05 -3.86
N ILE A 144 -15.02 -0.11 -4.99
CA ILE A 144 -13.62 -0.56 -5.05
C ILE A 144 -12.85 0.42 -5.91
N HIS A 145 -11.64 0.77 -5.47
CA HIS A 145 -10.72 1.58 -6.26
C HIS A 145 -9.26 1.22 -5.99
N GLN A 146 -8.44 1.47 -7.00
CA GLN A 146 -6.99 1.27 -6.95
C GLN A 146 -6.29 2.61 -7.17
N THR A 147 -5.27 2.86 -6.37
CA THR A 147 -4.46 4.07 -6.44
C THR A 147 -2.99 3.76 -6.12
N GLU A 148 -2.15 4.77 -6.05
CA GLU A 148 -0.71 4.63 -5.87
C GLU A 148 -0.20 5.50 -4.74
N MET A 149 0.85 5.02 -4.04
CA MET A 149 1.58 5.77 -3.03
C MET A 149 3.10 5.53 -3.18
N PHE A 150 3.91 6.24 -2.41
CA PHE A 150 5.33 5.93 -2.32
C PHE A 150 5.55 4.65 -1.52
N TYR A 151 6.41 3.76 -2.04
CA TYR A 151 6.73 2.50 -1.38
C TYR A 151 7.36 2.70 0.00
N GLU A 152 8.12 3.78 0.17
CA GLU A 152 8.79 4.14 1.41
C GLU A 152 7.81 4.43 2.56
N ASP A 153 6.56 4.79 2.24
CA ASP A 153 5.52 5.06 3.24
C ASP A 153 4.81 3.80 3.75
N LEU A 154 4.98 2.65 3.06
CA LEU A 154 4.35 1.39 3.43
C LEU A 154 4.55 0.98 4.90
N PRO A 155 5.75 1.10 5.52
CA PRO A 155 5.95 0.72 6.92
C PRO A 155 5.14 1.57 7.91
N ARG A 156 4.68 2.74 7.52
CA ARG A 156 3.88 3.65 8.35
C ARG A 156 2.40 3.26 8.37
N VAL A 157 1.93 2.54 7.36
CA VAL A 157 0.51 2.19 7.23
C VAL A 157 0.06 1.27 8.35
N ALA A 158 -0.82 1.76 9.21
CA ALA A 158 -1.42 1.00 10.31
C ALA A 158 -2.85 0.55 9.99
N THR A 159 -3.69 1.46 9.50
CA THR A 159 -5.10 1.19 9.21
C THR A 159 -5.63 2.07 8.09
N GLY A 160 -6.85 1.77 7.62
CA GLY A 160 -7.57 2.60 6.67
C GLY A 160 -8.72 3.36 7.35
N VAL A 161 -8.96 4.56 6.87
CA VAL A 161 -10.08 5.42 7.28
C VAL A 161 -10.87 5.84 6.05
N TRP A 162 -12.13 6.17 6.23
CA TRP A 162 -13.01 6.50 5.13
C TRP A 162 -13.93 7.67 5.42
N GLU A 163 -14.35 8.34 4.36
CA GLU A 163 -15.43 9.30 4.35
C GLU A 163 -16.49 8.87 3.33
N ILE A 164 -17.74 8.85 3.75
CA ILE A 164 -18.88 8.56 2.89
C ILE A 164 -19.82 9.74 2.89
N SER A 165 -20.22 10.17 1.72
CA SER A 165 -21.29 11.12 1.51
C SER A 165 -22.35 10.52 0.60
N TRP A 166 -23.57 11.02 0.69
CA TRP A 166 -24.69 10.54 -0.12
C TRP A 166 -25.64 11.68 -0.48
N GLU A 167 -26.36 11.48 -1.57
CA GLU A 167 -27.36 12.39 -2.06
C GLU A 167 -28.70 11.68 -2.22
N GLU A 168 -29.77 12.33 -1.79
CA GLU A 168 -31.14 11.93 -2.03
C GLU A 168 -31.69 12.76 -3.21
N GLY A 169 -31.67 12.22 -4.44
CA GLY A 169 -32.14 12.96 -5.60
C GLY A 169 -31.28 14.19 -5.91
N LYS A 170 -31.89 15.31 -6.30
CA LYS A 170 -31.17 16.49 -6.81
C LYS A 170 -30.66 17.49 -5.75
N ALA A 171 -30.79 17.26 -4.45
CA ALA A 171 -30.81 18.43 -3.58
C ALA A 171 -29.82 18.50 -2.41
N VAL A 172 -29.46 17.44 -1.70
CA VAL A 172 -28.66 17.60 -0.46
C VAL A 172 -27.56 16.56 -0.34
N ARG A 173 -26.33 17.02 -0.25
CA ARG A 173 -25.16 16.17 0.03
C ARG A 173 -24.98 16.05 1.55
N HIS A 174 -25.04 14.84 2.05
CA HIS A 174 -24.74 14.49 3.42
C HIS A 174 -23.38 13.81 3.49
N SER A 175 -22.59 14.03 4.52
CA SER A 175 -21.30 13.35 4.67
C SER A 175 -21.09 12.81 6.08
N ARG A 176 -20.38 11.69 6.19
CA ARG A 176 -19.87 11.14 7.44
C ARG A 176 -18.47 10.58 7.26
N ARG A 177 -17.68 10.73 8.33
CA ARG A 177 -16.26 10.35 8.36
C ARG A 177 -16.00 9.39 9.50
N LYS A 178 -15.03 8.50 9.30
CA LYS A 178 -14.44 7.72 10.37
C LYS A 178 -12.93 7.90 10.37
N GLY A 179 -12.41 8.44 11.46
CA GLY A 179 -10.98 8.42 11.74
C GLY A 179 -10.14 9.61 11.26
N PHE A 180 -10.76 10.68 10.74
CA PHE A 180 -10.06 11.94 10.45
C PHE A 180 -10.00 12.86 11.66
#